data_aacb91f7dda75d5503437cf4461c02d5
#
_entry.id   aacb91f7dda75d5503437cf4461c02d5
#
_cell.length_a   1.000
_cell.length_b   1.000
_cell.length_c   1.000
_cell.angle_alpha   90.00
_cell.angle_beta   90.00
_cell.angle_gamma   90.00
#
_symmetry.space_group_name_H-M   'P 1'
#
loop_
_entity.id
_entity.type
_entity.pdbx_description
1 polymer ?
#
loop_
_entity_poly.entity_id
_entity_poly.type
_entity_poly.pdbx_seq_one_letter_code
_entity_poly.pdbx_strand_id
1 'polypeptide(L)'
;LYQPSRRPGAAEAFRGFINLFDDALAPNLMQELTLPVHLIWGEQDPWEPLPEARRWADTLACVQSLHVISGAGHCPHDEAPDMVNRLLLDRLAMGQSQRTAA
;
A
#
# COMPACT_ATOMS: atom_id res chain seq x y z
N LEU A 1 3.67 -19.02 8.29
CA LEU A 1 4.84 -18.71 7.46
C LEU A 1 6.02 -19.66 7.69
N TYR A 2 6.26 -20.12 8.91
CA TYR A 2 7.42 -20.97 9.23
C TYR A 2 7.39 -22.32 8.52
N GLN A 3 6.26 -23.02 8.51
CA GLN A 3 6.18 -24.36 7.91
C GLN A 3 6.36 -24.38 6.39
N PRO A 4 5.71 -23.47 5.62
CA PRO A 4 5.96 -23.38 4.19
C PRO A 4 7.43 -23.07 3.84
N SER A 5 8.10 -22.24 4.64
CA SER A 5 9.49 -21.85 4.41
C SER A 5 10.49 -23.01 4.59
N ARG A 6 10.08 -24.09 5.27
CA ARG A 6 10.90 -25.30 5.49
C ARG A 6 10.75 -26.36 4.42
N ARG A 7 9.86 -26.17 3.46
CA ARG A 7 9.69 -27.16 2.37
C ARG A 7 10.96 -27.22 1.49
N PRO A 8 11.31 -28.40 0.96
CA PRO A 8 12.39 -28.50 -0.01
C PRO A 8 12.17 -27.54 -1.18
N GLY A 9 13.20 -26.79 -1.55
CA GLY A 9 13.12 -25.78 -2.63
C GLY A 9 12.56 -24.43 -2.23
N ALA A 10 12.05 -24.24 -1.01
CA ALA A 10 11.49 -22.96 -0.56
C ALA A 10 12.51 -21.81 -0.59
N ALA A 11 13.73 -22.05 -0.15
CA ALA A 11 14.80 -21.06 -0.17
C ALA A 11 15.20 -20.65 -1.60
N GLU A 12 15.26 -21.61 -2.53
CA GLU A 12 15.55 -21.34 -3.94
C GLU A 12 14.41 -20.56 -4.61
N ALA A 13 13.15 -20.94 -4.36
CA ALA A 13 11.99 -20.25 -4.88
C ALA A 13 11.94 -18.80 -4.38
N PHE A 14 12.21 -18.57 -3.10
CA PHE A 14 12.24 -17.25 -2.52
C PHE A 14 13.38 -16.38 -3.09
N ARG A 15 14.57 -16.98 -3.28
CA ARG A 15 15.70 -16.28 -3.91
C ARG A 15 15.39 -15.92 -5.36
N GLY A 16 14.77 -16.83 -6.11
CA GLY A 16 14.31 -16.56 -7.47
C GLY A 16 13.29 -15.44 -7.52
N PHE A 17 12.33 -15.43 -6.60
CA PHE A 17 11.33 -14.39 -6.48
C PHE A 17 11.97 -13.02 -6.21
N ILE A 18 12.91 -12.91 -5.27
CA ILE A 18 13.59 -11.65 -4.97
C ILE A 18 14.39 -11.15 -6.18
N ASN A 19 15.04 -12.05 -6.91
CA ASN A 19 15.85 -11.70 -8.08
C ASN A 19 15.02 -11.28 -9.30
N LEU A 20 13.69 -11.53 -9.29
CA LEU A 20 12.78 -11.09 -10.34
C LEU A 20 12.32 -9.64 -10.16
N PHE A 21 12.60 -9.02 -9.03
CA PHE A 21 12.34 -7.59 -8.85
C PHE A 21 13.30 -6.78 -9.72
N ASP A 22 12.84 -6.49 -10.91
CA ASP A 22 13.40 -5.44 -11.75
C ASP A 22 12.91 -4.09 -11.18
N ASP A 23 13.76 -3.09 -11.18
CA ASP A 23 13.61 -1.84 -10.42
C ASP A 23 12.48 -0.92 -10.91
N ALA A 24 11.26 -1.45 -11.07
CA ALA A 24 10.09 -0.62 -11.29
C ALA A 24 9.66 0.02 -9.95
N LEU A 25 10.33 1.09 -9.57
CA LEU A 25 10.02 1.81 -8.35
C LEU A 25 8.62 2.42 -8.43
N ALA A 26 7.78 2.11 -7.45
CA ALA A 26 6.40 2.59 -7.40
C ALA A 26 6.27 4.12 -7.60
N PRO A 27 7.11 4.98 -6.99
CA PRO A 27 7.03 6.42 -7.22
C PRO A 27 7.19 6.84 -8.68
N ASN A 28 8.06 6.15 -9.43
CA ASN A 28 8.28 6.46 -10.84
C ASN A 28 7.06 6.11 -11.70
N LEU A 29 6.44 4.96 -11.42
CA LEU A 29 5.20 4.55 -12.10
C LEU A 29 4.02 5.46 -11.73
N MET A 30 3.93 5.86 -10.47
CA MET A 30 2.85 6.72 -9.98
C MET A 30 2.88 8.13 -10.60
N GLN A 31 4.03 8.62 -11.06
CA GLN A 31 4.12 9.88 -11.80
C GLN A 31 3.31 9.87 -13.10
N GLU A 32 3.12 8.71 -13.69
CA GLU A 32 2.37 8.53 -14.93
C GLU A 32 0.86 8.30 -14.71
N LEU A 33 0.42 8.12 -13.46
CA LEU A 33 -0.97 7.85 -13.15
C LEU A 33 -1.82 9.13 -13.22
N THR A 34 -2.92 9.03 -13.95
CA THR A 34 -3.96 10.06 -14.00
C THR A 34 -5.14 9.79 -13.09
N LEU A 35 -5.19 8.58 -12.52
CA LEU A 35 -6.21 8.18 -11.55
C LEU A 35 -5.87 8.66 -10.14
N PRO A 36 -6.87 9.01 -9.32
CA PRO A 36 -6.63 9.36 -7.93
C PRO A 36 -6.13 8.16 -7.15
N VAL A 37 -5.07 8.38 -6.36
CA VAL A 37 -4.46 7.39 -5.48
C VAL A 37 -4.70 7.79 -4.03
N HIS A 38 -5.16 6.85 -3.23
CA HIS A 38 -5.33 7.00 -1.79
C HIS A 38 -4.43 6.03 -1.06
N LEU A 39 -3.56 6.54 -0.21
CA LEU A 39 -2.61 5.73 0.55
C LEU A 39 -3.19 5.42 1.94
N ILE A 40 -3.09 4.17 2.36
CA ILE A 40 -3.33 3.73 3.74
C ILE A 40 -2.04 3.10 4.24
N TRP A 41 -1.49 3.63 5.31
CA TRP A 41 -0.14 3.29 5.76
C TRP A 41 -0.08 2.99 7.25
N GLY A 42 0.65 1.94 7.62
CA GLY A 42 0.94 1.67 9.02
C GLY A 42 1.99 2.64 9.57
N GLU A 43 1.69 3.25 10.71
CA GLU A 43 2.60 4.19 11.36
C GLU A 43 3.96 3.59 11.70
N GLN A 44 3.98 2.30 12.05
CA GLN A 44 5.15 1.56 12.51
C GLN A 44 5.68 0.59 11.45
N ASP A 45 5.45 0.86 10.16
CA ASP A 45 5.96 0.02 9.09
C ASP A 45 7.51 -0.02 9.12
N PRO A 46 8.10 -1.20 9.35
CA PRO A 46 9.55 -1.31 9.47
C PRO A 46 10.27 -1.41 8.11
N TRP A 47 9.54 -1.71 7.04
CA TRP A 47 10.13 -1.93 5.71
C TRP A 47 9.96 -0.72 4.80
N GLU A 48 8.75 -0.14 4.84
CA GLU A 48 8.43 1.07 4.08
C GLU A 48 8.07 2.19 5.06
N PRO A 49 9.05 2.96 5.50
CA PRO A 49 8.86 3.95 6.57
C PRO A 49 7.85 5.03 6.22
N LEU A 50 7.01 5.41 7.18
CA LEU A 50 5.99 6.44 7.00
C LEU A 50 6.51 7.77 6.40
N PRO A 51 7.72 8.26 6.67
CA PRO A 51 8.25 9.45 6.01
C PRO A 51 8.27 9.36 4.48
N GLU A 52 8.49 8.18 3.92
CA GLU A 52 8.43 7.96 2.47
C GLU A 52 7.01 8.14 1.93
N ALA A 53 6.02 7.57 2.61
CA ALA A 53 4.61 7.76 2.24
C ALA A 53 4.19 9.23 2.30
N ARG A 54 4.66 9.96 3.29
CA ARG A 54 4.45 11.41 3.42
C ARG A 54 5.08 12.18 2.25
N ARG A 55 6.30 11.81 1.89
CA ARG A 55 6.98 12.40 0.73
C ARG A 55 6.21 12.13 -0.57
N TRP A 56 5.67 10.93 -0.76
CA TRP A 56 4.83 10.63 -1.91
C TRP A 56 3.56 11.47 -1.93
N ALA A 57 2.91 11.62 -0.79
CA ALA A 57 1.71 12.46 -0.68
C ALA A 57 2.00 13.94 -1.03
N ASP A 58 3.18 14.43 -0.69
CA ASP A 58 3.58 15.82 -0.95
C ASP A 58 4.05 16.07 -2.38
N THR A 59 4.61 15.05 -3.05
CA THR A 59 5.32 15.23 -4.34
C THR A 59 4.61 14.61 -5.54
N LEU A 60 3.75 13.60 -5.34
CA LEU A 60 3.05 12.91 -6.42
C LEU A 60 1.65 13.48 -6.62
N ALA A 61 1.41 14.07 -7.77
CA ALA A 61 0.14 14.74 -8.08
C ALA A 61 -1.07 13.80 -8.04
N CYS A 62 -0.89 12.52 -8.32
CA CYS A 62 -1.96 11.52 -8.26
C CYS A 62 -2.42 11.20 -6.84
N VAL A 63 -1.58 11.44 -5.81
CA VAL A 63 -1.90 11.11 -4.42
C VAL A 63 -2.86 12.16 -3.85
N GLN A 64 -4.09 11.72 -3.59
CA GLN A 64 -5.17 12.58 -3.09
C GLN A 64 -5.28 12.55 -1.56
N SER A 65 -4.87 11.48 -0.93
CA SER A 65 -4.87 11.37 0.54
C SER A 65 -3.89 10.33 1.05
N LEU A 66 -3.43 10.54 2.27
CA LEU A 66 -2.67 9.59 3.06
C LEU A 66 -3.36 9.40 4.41
N HIS A 67 -3.77 8.16 4.70
CA HIS A 67 -4.34 7.76 5.98
C HIS A 67 -3.33 6.92 6.75
N VAL A 68 -2.94 7.39 7.92
CA VAL A 68 -1.99 6.71 8.80
C VAL A 68 -2.76 5.91 9.84
N ILE A 69 -2.48 4.61 9.92
CA ILE A 69 -3.05 3.71 10.93
C ILE A 69 -2.09 3.63 12.10
N SER A 70 -2.48 4.24 13.22
CA SER A 70 -1.65 4.25 14.42
C SER A 70 -1.44 2.85 14.97
N GLY A 71 -0.20 2.54 15.35
CA GLY A 71 0.18 1.24 15.91
C GLY A 71 0.27 0.09 14.91
N ALA A 72 -0.12 0.27 13.65
CA ALA A 72 -0.02 -0.77 12.63
C ALA A 72 1.35 -0.76 11.94
N GLY A 73 1.82 -1.94 11.55
CA GLY A 73 3.04 -2.15 10.79
C GLY A 73 2.81 -2.24 9.28
N HIS A 74 3.52 -3.15 8.64
CA HIS A 74 3.53 -3.29 7.17
C HIS A 74 2.21 -3.79 6.56
N CYS A 75 1.40 -4.50 7.32
CA CYS A 75 0.13 -5.07 6.86
C CYS A 75 -1.07 -4.46 7.61
N PRO A 76 -1.37 -3.16 7.45
CA PRO A 76 -2.43 -2.52 8.22
C PRO A 76 -3.81 -3.13 8.00
N HIS A 77 -4.07 -3.71 6.83
CA HIS A 77 -5.33 -4.42 6.53
C HIS A 77 -5.52 -5.70 7.34
N ASP A 78 -4.44 -6.32 7.80
CA ASP A 78 -4.45 -7.51 8.66
C ASP A 78 -4.39 -7.12 10.15
N GLU A 79 -3.61 -6.09 10.46
CA GLU A 79 -3.37 -5.65 11.85
C GLU A 79 -4.50 -4.78 12.41
N ALA A 80 -5.17 -4.00 11.57
CA ALA A 80 -6.27 -3.11 11.94
C ALA A 80 -7.41 -3.14 10.89
N PRO A 81 -8.02 -4.31 10.64
CA PRO A 81 -8.97 -4.50 9.54
C PRO A 81 -10.19 -3.58 9.62
N ASP A 82 -10.71 -3.32 10.82
CA ASP A 82 -11.89 -2.49 11.01
C ASP A 82 -11.65 -1.04 10.55
N MET A 83 -10.48 -0.49 10.86
CA MET A 83 -10.11 0.86 10.43
C MET A 83 -9.89 0.92 8.92
N VAL A 84 -9.16 -0.03 8.36
CA VAL A 84 -8.89 -0.09 6.92
C VAL A 84 -10.19 -0.28 6.14
N ASN A 85 -11.06 -1.20 6.55
CA ASN A 85 -12.34 -1.45 5.89
C ASN A 85 -13.24 -0.21 5.91
N ARG A 86 -13.29 0.51 7.02
CA ARG A 86 -14.05 1.77 7.12
C ARG A 86 -13.55 2.80 6.12
N LEU A 87 -12.24 3.01 6.04
CA LEU A 87 -11.64 3.93 5.07
C LEU A 87 -11.95 3.53 3.62
N LEU A 88 -11.88 2.25 3.30
CA LEU A 88 -12.21 1.74 1.97
C LEU A 88 -13.70 1.97 1.62
N LEU A 89 -14.61 1.67 2.55
CA LEU A 89 -16.05 1.87 2.34
C LEU A 89 -16.38 3.36 2.14
N ASP A 90 -15.79 4.24 2.93
CA ASP A 90 -15.98 5.68 2.81
C ASP A 90 -15.52 6.18 1.43
N ARG A 91 -14.39 5.69 0.93
CA ARG A 91 -13.88 6.07 -0.40
C ARG A 91 -14.76 5.55 -1.53
N LEU A 92 -15.23 4.32 -1.44
CA LEU A 92 -16.15 3.75 -2.43
C LEU A 92 -17.48 4.51 -2.48
N ALA A 93 -18.02 4.90 -1.33
CA ALA A 93 -19.24 5.69 -1.25
C ALA A 93 -19.08 7.08 -1.88
N MET A 94 -17.95 7.76 -1.64
CA MET A 94 -17.62 9.06 -2.26
C MET A 94 -17.50 8.93 -3.79
N GLY A 95 -16.86 7.88 -4.29
CA GLY A 95 -16.72 7.61 -5.72
C GLY A 95 -18.07 7.38 -6.42
N GLN A 96 -19.03 6.73 -5.76
CA GLN A 96 -20.38 6.54 -6.26
C GLN A 96 -21.17 7.85 -6.33
N SER A 97 -21.06 8.70 -5.32
CA SER A 97 -21.72 10.01 -5.30
C SER A 97 -21.22 10.93 -6.41
N GLN A 98 -19.95 10.88 -6.75
CA GLN A 98 -19.39 11.65 -7.86
C GLN A 98 -19.88 11.16 -9.23
N ARG A 99 -20.11 9.86 -9.40
CA ARG A 99 -20.66 9.28 -10.63
C ARG A 99 -22.14 9.65 -10.85
N THR A 100 -22.91 9.72 -9.78
CA THR A 100 -24.34 10.10 -9.85
C THR A 100 -24.56 11.59 -10.02
N ALA A 101 -23.60 12.44 -9.67
CA ALA A 101 -23.64 13.88 -9.85
C ALA A 101 -23.22 14.35 -11.25
N ALA A 102 -22.59 13.47 -12.00
CA ALA A 102 -22.18 13.73 -13.39
C ALA A 102 -23.26 13.29 -14.37
#